data_4941d982a5e30275dc53d510895e86e9
#
_entry.id   4941d982a5e30275dc53d510895e86e9
#
_cell.length_a   1.000
_cell.length_b   1.000
_cell.length_c   1.000
_cell.angle_alpha   90.00
_cell.angle_beta   90.00
_cell.angle_gamma   90.00
#
_symmetry.space_group_name_H-M   'P 1'
#
loop_
_entity.id
_entity.type
_entity.pdbx_description
1 polymer ?
#
loop_
_entity_poly.entity_id
_entity_poly.type
_entity_poly.pdbx_seq_one_letter_code
_entity_poly.pdbx_strand_id
1 'polypeptide(L)'
;MAKEKFDRSKAHVNIGTIGHIDHGKTTLTAAITQVLAKKGLSEFRSFDSIDNAPEEKERGITINTAHVEYQTANRHYAHVDCPGHADYIKNMVTGAAQMDGAILVVAATDGPMPQTREHILLARQVGVPRLVVFMNKCDMVDDPELLELVEMEVRELLSFYGFDGDDAPVIQGSALGGLNDDPQWVEKVMELMDACDTYIELPPRAKDKDFLMPIEDVFSITGRGTVATGRIETGIIHTGDPVDIIGMGAEKLKSVVTGVEMFRKILDVGEAGDNAGLLLRGIDKDEIRRGMVIAKPGSIKPHKKFKAEVYILKKEEGGRHTPFHNKYRPQFYFRTTDVTGEIVLPAGVEMVMPGDNLTIEVHLIAEIALNMNLRFAIREGGRTVGAGQVTEILD
;
A
#
# COMPACT_ATOMS: atom_id res chain seq x y z
N MET A 1 -5.53 31.80 8.11
CA MET A 1 -5.84 31.74 6.67
C MET A 1 -6.86 30.63 6.44
N ALA A 2 -7.87 30.84 5.59
CA ALA A 2 -8.80 29.75 5.21
C ALA A 2 -7.98 28.69 4.46
N LYS A 3 -8.20 27.41 4.78
CA LYS A 3 -7.58 26.31 4.02
C LYS A 3 -8.13 26.30 2.60
N GLU A 4 -7.27 25.94 1.66
CA GLU A 4 -7.61 25.75 0.26
C GLU A 4 -8.55 24.55 0.10
N LYS A 5 -9.47 24.61 -0.88
CA LYS A 5 -10.30 23.47 -1.25
C LYS A 5 -9.54 22.58 -2.23
N PHE A 6 -9.73 21.28 -2.10
CA PHE A 6 -9.18 20.31 -3.03
C PHE A 6 -9.91 20.40 -4.39
N ASP A 7 -9.14 20.46 -5.48
CA ASP A 7 -9.66 20.47 -6.85
C ASP A 7 -9.84 19.02 -7.36
N ARG A 8 -11.07 18.66 -7.73
CA ARG A 8 -11.44 17.35 -8.30
C ARG A 8 -11.58 17.35 -9.81
N SER A 9 -11.02 18.34 -10.50
CA SER A 9 -11.10 18.43 -11.97
C SER A 9 -10.41 17.27 -12.69
N LYS A 10 -9.42 16.64 -12.05
CA LYS A 10 -8.67 15.49 -12.55
C LYS A 10 -9.04 14.20 -11.83
N ALA A 11 -8.96 13.07 -12.55
CA ALA A 11 -9.13 11.76 -11.93
C ALA A 11 -8.04 11.51 -10.89
N HIS A 12 -8.44 11.04 -9.71
CA HIS A 12 -7.53 10.73 -8.60
C HIS A 12 -7.08 9.27 -8.64
N VAL A 13 -5.76 9.05 -8.54
CA VAL A 13 -5.11 7.74 -8.57
C VAL A 13 -4.12 7.63 -7.41
N ASN A 14 -4.17 6.52 -6.70
CA ASN A 14 -3.18 6.19 -5.68
C ASN A 14 -2.10 5.30 -6.29
N ILE A 15 -0.88 5.76 -6.30
CA ILE A 15 0.27 4.96 -6.72
C ILE A 15 1.34 4.95 -5.63
N GLY A 16 2.37 4.16 -5.80
CA GLY A 16 3.52 4.23 -4.90
C GLY A 16 4.73 3.52 -5.45
N THR A 17 5.87 3.75 -4.81
CA THR A 17 7.13 3.10 -5.13
C THR A 17 7.33 1.87 -4.27
N ILE A 18 7.65 0.74 -4.91
CA ILE A 18 8.02 -0.53 -4.28
C ILE A 18 9.35 -1.02 -4.86
N GLY A 19 10.02 -1.91 -4.18
CA GLY A 19 11.30 -2.48 -4.63
C GLY A 19 12.33 -2.58 -3.50
N HIS A 20 13.51 -3.08 -3.82
CA HIS A 20 14.56 -3.36 -2.86
C HIS A 20 15.08 -2.09 -2.16
N ILE A 21 15.70 -2.26 -0.99
CA ILE A 21 16.47 -1.20 -0.33
C ILE A 21 17.56 -0.69 -1.26
N ASP A 22 17.92 0.59 -1.19
CA ASP A 22 18.97 1.25 -1.98
C ASP A 22 18.77 1.24 -3.52
N HIS A 23 17.63 0.77 -4.02
CA HIS A 23 17.29 0.88 -5.45
C HIS A 23 16.82 2.28 -5.85
N GLY A 24 16.66 3.21 -4.89
CA GLY A 24 16.40 4.64 -5.15
C GLY A 24 14.93 5.03 -5.24
N LYS A 25 14.03 4.33 -4.52
CA LYS A 25 12.59 4.65 -4.45
C LYS A 25 12.32 6.10 -4.02
N THR A 26 12.83 6.48 -2.86
CA THR A 26 12.66 7.84 -2.31
C THR A 26 13.33 8.90 -3.18
N THR A 27 14.49 8.57 -3.78
CA THR A 27 15.15 9.46 -4.76
C THR A 27 14.27 9.68 -5.99
N LEU A 28 13.62 8.61 -6.50
CA LEU A 28 12.70 8.71 -7.63
C LEU A 28 11.47 9.54 -7.26
N THR A 29 10.90 9.33 -6.07
CA THR A 29 9.78 10.13 -5.57
C THR A 29 10.14 11.62 -5.51
N ALA A 30 11.33 11.96 -5.01
CA ALA A 30 11.83 13.33 -5.01
C ALA A 30 12.04 13.88 -6.43
N ALA A 31 12.62 13.09 -7.34
CA ALA A 31 12.81 13.48 -8.74
C ALA A 31 11.48 13.76 -9.47
N ILE A 32 10.47 12.91 -9.27
CA ILE A 32 9.12 13.13 -9.84
C ILE A 32 8.57 14.47 -9.37
N THR A 33 8.61 14.74 -8.05
CA THR A 33 8.09 16.01 -7.53
C THR A 33 8.84 17.22 -8.05
N GLN A 34 10.17 17.14 -8.21
CA GLN A 34 10.99 18.23 -8.75
C GLN A 34 10.69 18.51 -10.23
N VAL A 35 10.68 17.45 -11.04
CA VAL A 35 10.41 17.58 -12.49
C VAL A 35 9.01 18.16 -12.73
N LEU A 36 8.02 17.69 -11.98
CA LEU A 36 6.64 18.21 -12.07
C LEU A 36 6.49 19.61 -11.48
N ALA A 37 7.22 19.96 -10.40
CA ALA A 37 7.21 21.30 -9.81
C ALA A 37 7.66 22.37 -10.81
N LYS A 38 8.65 22.09 -11.65
CA LYS A 38 9.11 23.00 -12.71
C LYS A 38 8.04 23.27 -13.77
N LYS A 39 7.06 22.36 -13.89
CA LYS A 39 5.90 22.52 -14.77
C LYS A 39 4.68 23.10 -14.06
N GLY A 40 4.81 23.46 -12.76
CA GLY A 40 3.69 23.94 -11.93
C GLY A 40 2.66 22.90 -11.58
N LEU A 41 3.03 21.61 -11.62
CA LEU A 41 2.15 20.45 -11.42
C LEU A 41 2.36 19.76 -10.05
N SER A 42 3.31 20.23 -9.26
CA SER A 42 3.63 19.71 -7.91
C SER A 42 4.28 20.79 -7.07
N GLU A 43 4.34 20.54 -5.76
CA GLU A 43 5.34 21.15 -4.87
C GLU A 43 6.54 20.23 -4.78
N PHE A 44 7.76 20.79 -4.88
CA PHE A 44 8.98 19.99 -4.71
C PHE A 44 9.11 19.45 -3.29
N ARG A 45 9.38 18.16 -3.18
CA ARG A 45 9.64 17.44 -1.93
C ARG A 45 11.04 16.85 -1.99
N SER A 46 11.96 17.40 -1.19
CA SER A 46 13.32 16.86 -1.09
C SER A 46 13.33 15.49 -0.41
N PHE A 47 14.37 14.71 -0.65
CA PHE A 47 14.60 13.42 0.01
C PHE A 47 14.40 13.53 1.53
N ASP A 48 15.08 14.49 2.20
CA ASP A 48 14.99 14.70 3.64
C ASP A 48 13.60 15.14 4.15
N SER A 49 12.72 15.61 3.25
CA SER A 49 11.35 15.97 3.58
C SER A 49 10.37 14.82 3.40
N ILE A 50 10.76 13.80 2.65
CA ILE A 50 10.04 12.54 2.47
C ILE A 50 10.42 11.61 3.62
N ASP A 51 11.69 11.26 3.76
CA ASP A 51 12.25 10.52 4.91
C ASP A 51 12.52 11.48 6.07
N ASN A 52 11.48 11.74 6.85
CA ASN A 52 11.47 12.85 7.81
C ASN A 52 11.80 12.43 9.25
N ALA A 53 11.57 11.16 9.61
CA ALA A 53 11.82 10.68 10.97
C ALA A 53 13.33 10.72 11.33
N PRO A 54 13.69 11.03 12.58
CA PRO A 54 15.09 11.04 13.00
C PRO A 54 15.83 9.73 12.70
N GLU A 55 15.17 8.59 12.91
CA GLU A 55 15.73 7.26 12.64
C GLU A 55 15.94 7.00 11.14
N GLU A 56 15.07 7.52 10.28
CA GLU A 56 15.21 7.43 8.82
C GLU A 56 16.46 8.19 8.36
N LYS A 57 16.66 9.40 8.88
CA LYS A 57 17.82 10.25 8.58
C LYS A 57 19.13 9.65 9.09
N GLU A 58 19.12 9.06 10.29
CA GLU A 58 20.31 8.42 10.87
C GLU A 58 20.73 7.17 10.11
N ARG A 59 19.77 6.37 9.66
CA ARG A 59 20.02 5.09 8.97
C ARG A 59 20.09 5.24 7.45
N GLY A 60 19.60 6.34 6.88
CA GLY A 60 19.50 6.56 5.44
C GLY A 60 18.52 5.62 4.73
N ILE A 61 17.49 5.16 5.44
CA ILE A 61 16.48 4.21 4.91
C ILE A 61 15.08 4.67 5.28
N THR A 62 14.12 4.46 4.39
CA THR A 62 12.69 4.69 4.65
C THR A 62 12.16 3.63 5.62
N ILE A 63 11.54 4.06 6.71
CA ILE A 63 10.92 3.21 7.75
C ILE A 63 9.41 3.26 7.64
N ASN A 64 8.83 4.45 7.58
CA ASN A 64 7.40 4.69 7.48
C ASN A 64 7.01 4.99 6.04
N THR A 65 5.75 4.74 5.70
CA THR A 65 5.19 5.21 4.43
C THR A 65 5.10 6.73 4.43
N ALA A 66 5.58 7.36 3.37
CA ALA A 66 5.43 8.80 3.16
C ALA A 66 4.41 9.06 2.04
N HIS A 67 3.53 10.03 2.26
CA HIS A 67 2.53 10.42 1.26
C HIS A 67 2.92 11.74 0.60
N VAL A 68 2.97 11.73 -0.72
CA VAL A 68 3.32 12.89 -1.56
C VAL A 68 2.21 13.11 -2.59
N GLU A 69 1.92 14.37 -2.88
CA GLU A 69 0.90 14.79 -3.85
C GLU A 69 1.58 15.42 -5.07
N TYR A 70 1.12 15.05 -6.27
CA TYR A 70 1.48 15.70 -7.52
C TYR A 70 0.45 15.44 -8.62
N GLN A 71 0.61 16.11 -9.76
CA GLN A 71 -0.30 16.00 -10.89
C GLN A 71 0.48 15.82 -12.18
N THR A 72 -0.15 15.18 -13.16
CA THR A 72 0.17 15.27 -14.56
C THR A 72 -0.83 16.20 -15.27
N ALA A 73 -0.76 16.31 -16.58
CA ALA A 73 -1.80 16.98 -17.35
C ALA A 73 -3.18 16.29 -17.18
N ASN A 74 -3.18 14.96 -17.01
CA ASN A 74 -4.37 14.11 -17.07
C ASN A 74 -4.91 13.70 -15.69
N ARG A 75 -4.04 13.53 -14.70
CA ARG A 75 -4.37 12.88 -13.41
C ARG A 75 -3.80 13.61 -12.22
N HIS A 76 -4.46 13.42 -11.08
CA HIS A 76 -3.97 13.77 -9.75
C HIS A 76 -3.51 12.49 -9.06
N TYR A 77 -2.30 12.51 -8.50
CA TYR A 77 -1.68 11.36 -7.83
C TYR A 77 -1.49 11.59 -6.34
N ALA A 78 -1.95 10.63 -5.54
CA ALA A 78 -1.44 10.39 -4.20
C ALA A 78 -0.36 9.31 -4.30
N HIS A 79 0.87 9.65 -3.99
CA HIS A 79 2.01 8.75 -4.07
C HIS A 79 2.43 8.30 -2.68
N VAL A 80 2.51 7.00 -2.48
CA VAL A 80 2.98 6.35 -1.25
C VAL A 80 4.39 5.86 -1.46
N ASP A 81 5.37 6.50 -0.83
CA ASP A 81 6.74 5.98 -0.81
C ASP A 81 6.87 4.89 0.25
N CYS A 82 7.18 3.66 -0.19
CA CYS A 82 7.21 2.49 0.67
C CYS A 82 8.63 2.14 1.12
N PRO A 83 8.81 1.67 2.37
CA PRO A 83 10.10 1.17 2.82
C PRO A 83 10.54 -0.04 2.00
N GLY A 84 11.86 -0.16 1.78
CA GLY A 84 12.47 -1.28 1.06
C GLY A 84 13.00 -2.39 1.95
N HIS A 85 13.25 -2.12 3.24
CA HIS A 85 13.88 -3.06 4.14
C HIS A 85 12.88 -4.10 4.69
N ALA A 86 13.33 -5.36 4.79
CA ALA A 86 12.50 -6.49 5.26
C ALA A 86 11.88 -6.29 6.64
N ASP A 87 12.54 -5.58 7.55
CA ASP A 87 12.01 -5.30 8.89
C ASP A 87 10.76 -4.41 8.87
N TYR A 88 10.56 -3.62 7.81
CA TYR A 88 9.46 -2.67 7.68
C TYR A 88 8.39 -3.13 6.69
N ILE A 89 8.39 -4.41 6.34
CA ILE A 89 7.44 -5.00 5.38
C ILE A 89 5.98 -4.76 5.76
N LYS A 90 5.68 -4.65 7.06
CA LYS A 90 4.34 -4.30 7.55
C LYS A 90 3.89 -2.94 7.02
N ASN A 91 4.76 -1.96 7.02
CA ASN A 91 4.46 -0.62 6.49
C ASN A 91 4.34 -0.67 4.96
N MET A 92 5.19 -1.46 4.28
CA MET A 92 5.09 -1.70 2.85
C MET A 92 3.73 -2.33 2.47
N VAL A 93 3.29 -3.39 3.18
CA VAL A 93 2.00 -4.06 2.92
C VAL A 93 0.84 -3.09 3.10
N THR A 94 0.88 -2.27 4.16
CA THR A 94 -0.16 -1.25 4.40
C THR A 94 -0.20 -0.19 3.31
N GLY A 95 0.97 0.29 2.87
CA GLY A 95 1.07 1.24 1.78
C GLY A 95 0.57 0.64 0.47
N ALA A 96 1.03 -0.57 0.11
CA ALA A 96 0.63 -1.25 -1.11
C ALA A 96 -0.88 -1.53 -1.18
N ALA A 97 -1.52 -1.84 -0.06
CA ALA A 97 -2.97 -2.05 -0.01
C ALA A 97 -3.80 -0.81 -0.40
N GLN A 98 -3.19 0.37 -0.39
CA GLN A 98 -3.83 1.62 -0.77
C GLN A 98 -3.69 1.96 -2.26
N MET A 99 -2.81 1.26 -2.99
CA MET A 99 -2.43 1.60 -4.36
C MET A 99 -3.42 1.08 -5.40
N ASP A 100 -3.65 1.90 -6.41
CA ASP A 100 -4.38 1.56 -7.64
C ASP A 100 -3.44 1.01 -8.73
N GLY A 101 -2.15 1.24 -8.57
CA GLY A 101 -1.02 0.74 -9.33
C GLY A 101 0.27 1.07 -8.61
N ALA A 102 1.40 0.48 -8.99
CA ALA A 102 2.66 0.80 -8.36
C ALA A 102 3.82 0.93 -9.37
N ILE A 103 4.85 1.66 -8.97
CA ILE A 103 6.11 1.77 -9.68
C ILE A 103 7.11 0.82 -9.00
N LEU A 104 7.51 -0.21 -9.71
CA LEU A 104 8.57 -1.12 -9.27
C LEU A 104 9.93 -0.50 -9.62
N VAL A 105 10.71 -0.17 -8.61
CA VAL A 105 12.05 0.40 -8.80
C VAL A 105 13.11 -0.69 -8.67
N VAL A 106 13.88 -0.91 -9.72
CA VAL A 106 14.98 -1.88 -9.79
C VAL A 106 16.23 -1.17 -10.24
N ALA A 107 17.33 -1.29 -9.47
CA ALA A 107 18.60 -0.73 -9.90
C ALA A 107 19.20 -1.59 -11.02
N ALA A 108 19.59 -0.97 -12.13
CA ALA A 108 20.19 -1.66 -13.27
C ALA A 108 21.54 -2.30 -12.91
N THR A 109 22.23 -1.75 -11.90
CA THR A 109 23.51 -2.29 -11.37
C THR A 109 23.37 -3.62 -10.64
N ASP A 110 22.20 -3.87 -10.03
CA ASP A 110 21.99 -4.99 -9.11
C ASP A 110 20.97 -6.02 -9.62
N GLY A 111 20.10 -5.59 -10.54
CA GLY A 111 18.95 -6.40 -10.99
C GLY A 111 17.91 -6.68 -9.90
N PRO A 112 17.02 -7.66 -10.12
CA PRO A 112 15.99 -8.03 -9.14
C PRO A 112 16.61 -8.72 -7.91
N MET A 113 16.50 -8.06 -6.75
CA MET A 113 17.01 -8.51 -5.46
C MET A 113 15.90 -9.22 -4.62
N PRO A 114 16.24 -9.86 -3.48
CA PRO A 114 15.24 -10.61 -2.69
C PRO A 114 13.98 -9.81 -2.31
N GLN A 115 14.13 -8.55 -1.84
CA GLN A 115 12.96 -7.74 -1.51
C GLN A 115 12.18 -7.30 -2.75
N THR A 116 12.79 -7.21 -3.93
CA THR A 116 12.08 -6.97 -5.20
C THR A 116 11.03 -8.06 -5.41
N ARG A 117 11.44 -9.33 -5.27
CA ARG A 117 10.57 -10.51 -5.38
C ARG A 117 9.44 -10.48 -4.34
N GLU A 118 9.78 -10.22 -3.08
CA GLU A 118 8.80 -10.14 -2.00
C GLU A 118 7.80 -9.00 -2.21
N HIS A 119 8.25 -7.83 -2.67
CA HIS A 119 7.37 -6.68 -2.93
C HIS A 119 6.40 -6.93 -4.08
N ILE A 120 6.83 -7.57 -5.17
CA ILE A 120 5.95 -7.96 -6.28
C ILE A 120 4.89 -8.95 -5.79
N LEU A 121 5.31 -9.99 -5.05
CA LEU A 121 4.40 -10.96 -4.45
C LEU A 121 3.35 -10.28 -3.56
N LEU A 122 3.79 -9.42 -2.65
CA LEU A 122 2.89 -8.73 -1.72
C LEU A 122 1.95 -7.76 -2.45
N ALA A 123 2.44 -7.01 -3.42
CA ALA A 123 1.61 -6.15 -4.26
C ALA A 123 0.49 -6.96 -4.94
N ARG A 124 0.82 -8.15 -5.47
CA ARG A 124 -0.19 -9.04 -6.05
C ARG A 124 -1.22 -9.52 -5.03
N GLN A 125 -0.79 -9.87 -3.83
CA GLN A 125 -1.67 -10.37 -2.77
C GLN A 125 -2.62 -9.32 -2.24
N VAL A 126 -2.16 -8.08 -2.04
CA VAL A 126 -3.03 -6.97 -1.60
C VAL A 126 -3.91 -6.41 -2.71
N GLY A 127 -3.71 -6.90 -3.94
CA GLY A 127 -4.59 -6.59 -5.07
C GLY A 127 -4.18 -5.40 -5.93
N VAL A 128 -2.91 -4.99 -5.89
CA VAL A 128 -2.38 -4.01 -6.87
C VAL A 128 -2.55 -4.59 -8.28
N PRO A 129 -3.30 -3.94 -9.18
CA PRO A 129 -3.64 -4.56 -10.45
C PRO A 129 -2.52 -4.50 -11.49
N ARG A 130 -1.73 -3.43 -11.51
CA ARG A 130 -0.69 -3.17 -12.52
C ARG A 130 0.57 -2.57 -11.93
N LEU A 131 1.72 -2.94 -12.51
CA LEU A 131 3.03 -2.41 -12.16
C LEU A 131 3.67 -1.75 -13.38
N VAL A 132 4.19 -0.54 -13.20
CA VAL A 132 5.11 0.11 -14.15
C VAL A 132 6.52 -0.04 -13.57
N VAL A 133 7.50 -0.36 -14.39
CA VAL A 133 8.88 -0.55 -13.93
C VAL A 133 9.71 0.69 -14.22
N PHE A 134 10.46 1.14 -13.23
CA PHE A 134 11.52 2.12 -13.41
C PHE A 134 12.86 1.44 -13.14
N MET A 135 13.61 1.15 -14.20
CA MET A 135 14.96 0.63 -14.11
C MET A 135 15.90 1.78 -13.84
N ASN A 136 16.29 1.92 -12.57
CA ASN A 136 17.04 3.05 -12.05
C ASN A 136 18.55 2.84 -12.14
N LYS A 137 19.34 3.91 -11.98
CA LYS A 137 20.81 3.93 -12.01
C LYS A 137 21.39 3.50 -13.36
N CYS A 138 20.66 3.71 -14.47
CA CYS A 138 21.17 3.41 -15.80
C CYS A 138 22.36 4.31 -16.20
N ASP A 139 22.53 5.45 -15.54
CA ASP A 139 23.74 6.31 -15.65
C ASP A 139 25.03 5.67 -15.15
N MET A 140 24.93 4.56 -14.42
CA MET A 140 26.08 3.80 -13.89
C MET A 140 26.41 2.54 -14.70
N VAL A 141 25.67 2.29 -15.78
CA VAL A 141 25.83 1.07 -16.60
C VAL A 141 26.12 1.48 -18.04
N ASP A 142 27.35 1.19 -18.49
CA ASP A 142 27.80 1.50 -19.85
C ASP A 142 27.49 0.38 -20.86
N ASP A 143 27.15 -0.82 -20.37
CA ASP A 143 26.88 -2.00 -21.20
C ASP A 143 25.38 -2.15 -21.51
N PRO A 144 24.96 -1.94 -22.76
CA PRO A 144 23.56 -2.13 -23.14
C PRO A 144 23.05 -3.56 -22.99
N GLU A 145 23.91 -4.58 -23.14
CA GLU A 145 23.51 -5.98 -22.99
C GLU A 145 23.11 -6.29 -21.54
N LEU A 146 23.76 -5.64 -20.57
CA LEU A 146 23.40 -5.76 -19.16
C LEU A 146 22.03 -5.13 -18.87
N LEU A 147 21.71 -3.99 -19.48
CA LEU A 147 20.38 -3.35 -19.35
C LEU A 147 19.29 -4.25 -19.92
N GLU A 148 19.51 -4.86 -21.08
CA GLU A 148 18.57 -5.79 -21.70
C GLU A 148 18.37 -7.04 -20.83
N LEU A 149 19.44 -7.58 -20.25
CA LEU A 149 19.37 -8.73 -19.36
C LEU A 149 18.53 -8.44 -18.10
N VAL A 150 18.78 -7.30 -17.45
CA VAL A 150 18.03 -6.90 -16.26
C VAL A 150 16.56 -6.68 -16.59
N GLU A 151 16.25 -6.06 -17.73
CA GLU A 151 14.87 -5.89 -18.20
C GLU A 151 14.18 -7.23 -18.40
N MET A 152 14.84 -8.20 -19.04
CA MET A 152 14.32 -9.54 -19.27
C MET A 152 14.03 -10.25 -17.94
N GLU A 153 14.96 -10.21 -16.99
CA GLU A 153 14.76 -10.80 -15.66
C GLU A 153 13.56 -10.19 -14.90
N VAL A 154 13.39 -8.87 -15.00
CA VAL A 154 12.25 -8.18 -14.38
C VAL A 154 10.92 -8.62 -15.03
N ARG A 155 10.87 -8.71 -16.36
CA ARG A 155 9.67 -9.16 -17.10
C ARG A 155 9.30 -10.60 -16.76
N GLU A 156 10.28 -11.51 -16.71
CA GLU A 156 10.07 -12.89 -16.27
C GLU A 156 9.55 -12.96 -14.83
N LEU A 157 10.09 -12.13 -13.95
CA LEU A 157 9.68 -12.08 -12.55
C LEU A 157 8.24 -11.55 -12.38
N LEU A 158 7.85 -10.52 -13.14
CA LEU A 158 6.48 -10.01 -13.16
C LEU A 158 5.51 -11.10 -13.63
N SER A 159 5.83 -11.78 -14.73
CA SER A 159 5.03 -12.89 -15.27
C SER A 159 4.91 -14.05 -14.29
N PHE A 160 6.00 -14.40 -13.60
CA PHE A 160 6.01 -15.45 -12.58
C PHE A 160 5.04 -15.16 -11.42
N TYR A 161 4.91 -13.92 -10.99
CA TYR A 161 3.96 -13.50 -9.94
C TYR A 161 2.57 -13.11 -10.48
N GLY A 162 2.29 -13.33 -11.75
CA GLY A 162 0.97 -13.16 -12.37
C GLY A 162 0.63 -11.71 -12.73
N PHE A 163 1.62 -10.85 -12.87
CA PHE A 163 1.49 -9.59 -13.57
C PHE A 163 1.76 -9.76 -15.06
N ASP A 164 1.35 -8.79 -15.85
CA ASP A 164 1.62 -8.76 -17.29
C ASP A 164 3.06 -8.29 -17.54
N GLY A 165 4.00 -9.23 -17.54
CA GLY A 165 5.42 -8.92 -17.72
C GLY A 165 5.79 -8.51 -19.15
N ASP A 166 5.04 -8.99 -20.15
CA ASP A 166 5.30 -8.68 -21.56
C ASP A 166 4.89 -7.25 -21.91
N ASP A 167 3.71 -6.81 -21.44
CA ASP A 167 3.15 -5.49 -21.75
C ASP A 167 3.48 -4.41 -20.69
N ALA A 168 4.06 -4.79 -19.55
CA ALA A 168 4.43 -3.83 -18.50
C ALA A 168 5.46 -2.81 -19.05
N PRO A 169 5.20 -1.50 -18.94
CA PRO A 169 6.18 -0.50 -19.33
C PRO A 169 7.44 -0.60 -18.46
N VAL A 170 8.60 -0.63 -19.08
CA VAL A 170 9.90 -0.59 -18.41
C VAL A 170 10.64 0.66 -18.90
N ILE A 171 10.83 1.61 -18.00
CA ILE A 171 11.51 2.87 -18.29
C ILE A 171 12.92 2.82 -17.71
N GLN A 172 13.93 2.91 -18.59
CA GLN A 172 15.33 2.97 -18.24
C GLN A 172 15.70 4.41 -17.89
N GLY A 173 16.18 4.67 -16.66
CA GLY A 173 16.44 6.03 -16.22
C GLY A 173 17.41 6.15 -15.06
N SER A 174 17.65 7.39 -14.66
CA SER A 174 18.39 7.75 -13.45
C SER A 174 17.56 8.73 -12.62
N ALA A 175 17.11 8.29 -11.45
CA ALA A 175 16.38 9.16 -10.53
C ALA A 175 17.25 10.30 -10.02
N LEU A 176 18.53 10.03 -9.75
CA LEU A 176 19.49 11.04 -9.32
C LEU A 176 19.81 12.05 -10.44
N GLY A 177 19.97 11.56 -11.68
CA GLY A 177 20.14 12.43 -12.84
C GLY A 177 18.93 13.33 -13.08
N GLY A 178 17.71 12.78 -12.96
CA GLY A 178 16.47 13.57 -13.04
C GLY A 178 16.36 14.62 -11.92
N LEU A 179 16.77 14.28 -10.69
CA LEU A 179 16.81 15.19 -9.55
C LEU A 179 17.87 16.28 -9.73
N ASN A 180 18.97 15.99 -10.43
CA ASN A 180 20.03 16.94 -10.76
C ASN A 180 19.76 17.75 -12.04
N ASP A 181 18.54 17.64 -12.61
CA ASP A 181 18.13 18.38 -13.81
C ASP A 181 18.88 18.03 -15.09
N ASP A 182 19.44 16.86 -15.19
CA ASP A 182 19.98 16.36 -16.45
C ASP A 182 18.83 16.15 -17.45
N PRO A 183 18.83 16.87 -18.61
CA PRO A 183 17.71 16.84 -19.55
C PRO A 183 17.32 15.43 -20.01
N GLN A 184 18.30 14.56 -20.23
CA GLN A 184 18.09 13.18 -20.65
C GLN A 184 17.26 12.40 -19.58
N TRP A 185 17.61 12.55 -18.31
CA TRP A 185 16.96 11.82 -17.23
C TRP A 185 15.65 12.47 -16.78
N VAL A 186 15.52 13.79 -16.94
CA VAL A 186 14.24 14.50 -16.78
C VAL A 186 13.21 13.98 -17.78
N GLU A 187 13.60 13.75 -19.04
CA GLU A 187 12.73 13.15 -20.06
C GLU A 187 12.27 11.76 -19.66
N LYS A 188 13.15 10.91 -19.09
CA LYS A 188 12.80 9.57 -18.60
C LYS A 188 11.83 9.59 -17.41
N VAL A 189 11.95 10.57 -16.50
CA VAL A 189 10.97 10.76 -15.44
C VAL A 189 9.61 11.15 -16.00
N MET A 190 9.56 11.98 -17.06
CA MET A 190 8.29 12.31 -17.73
C MET A 190 7.71 11.11 -18.46
N GLU A 191 8.53 10.30 -19.15
CA GLU A 191 8.12 9.06 -19.80
C GLU A 191 7.50 8.08 -18.78
N LEU A 192 8.08 7.98 -17.57
CA LEU A 192 7.51 7.21 -16.48
C LEU A 192 6.10 7.71 -16.11
N MET A 193 5.92 9.02 -16.00
CA MET A 193 4.60 9.59 -15.66
C MET A 193 3.58 9.38 -16.75
N ASP A 194 3.97 9.47 -18.02
CA ASP A 194 3.12 9.16 -19.16
C ASP A 194 2.74 7.67 -19.21
N ALA A 195 3.67 6.78 -18.85
CA ALA A 195 3.39 5.36 -18.70
C ALA A 195 2.39 5.10 -17.54
N CYS A 196 2.54 5.78 -16.40
CA CYS A 196 1.57 5.70 -15.31
C CYS A 196 0.18 6.21 -15.74
N ASP A 197 0.11 7.32 -16.50
CA ASP A 197 -1.15 7.88 -17.00
C ASP A 197 -1.88 6.92 -17.95
N THR A 198 -1.15 6.17 -18.76
CA THR A 198 -1.72 5.33 -19.82
C THR A 198 -1.94 3.89 -19.39
N TYR A 199 -0.98 3.29 -18.67
CA TYR A 199 -1.00 1.87 -18.34
C TYR A 199 -1.77 1.54 -17.06
N ILE A 200 -1.74 2.42 -16.03
CA ILE A 200 -2.50 2.20 -14.81
C ILE A 200 -3.96 2.58 -15.07
N GLU A 201 -4.85 1.59 -14.99
CA GLU A 201 -6.28 1.81 -15.18
C GLU A 201 -6.89 2.59 -14.01
N LEU A 202 -7.92 3.40 -14.31
CA LEU A 202 -8.72 4.03 -13.27
C LEU A 202 -9.62 2.94 -12.64
N PRO A 203 -9.43 2.60 -11.35
CA PRO A 203 -10.22 1.56 -10.75
C PRO A 203 -11.66 2.00 -10.53
N PRO A 204 -12.63 1.09 -10.64
CA PRO A 204 -14.01 1.38 -10.24
C PRO A 204 -14.05 1.72 -8.74
N ARG A 205 -14.69 2.85 -8.41
CA ARG A 205 -14.85 3.32 -7.04
C ARG A 205 -16.19 2.85 -6.47
N ALA A 206 -16.18 2.09 -5.39
CA ALA A 206 -17.38 1.56 -4.74
C ALA A 206 -18.09 2.64 -3.89
N LYS A 207 -18.54 3.73 -4.54
CA LYS A 207 -19.18 4.89 -3.89
C LYS A 207 -20.61 4.59 -3.41
N ASP A 208 -21.25 3.62 -4.01
CA ASP A 208 -22.63 3.16 -3.73
C ASP A 208 -22.75 2.25 -2.49
N LYS A 209 -21.63 1.80 -1.94
CA LYS A 209 -21.57 0.98 -0.72
C LYS A 209 -21.54 1.83 0.54
N ASP A 210 -21.76 1.19 1.68
CA ASP A 210 -21.60 1.81 2.99
C ASP A 210 -20.15 2.30 3.20
N PHE A 211 -20.01 3.46 3.84
CA PHE A 211 -18.70 4.07 4.09
C PHE A 211 -17.84 3.17 4.98
N LEU A 212 -16.58 2.99 4.57
CA LEU A 212 -15.54 2.30 5.33
C LEU A 212 -14.16 2.88 5.00
N MET A 213 -13.39 3.22 6.05
CA MET A 213 -12.02 3.68 5.96
C MET A 213 -11.16 2.98 7.03
N PRO A 214 -10.21 2.12 6.65
CA PRO A 214 -9.20 1.60 7.58
C PRO A 214 -8.29 2.72 8.08
N ILE A 215 -7.99 2.73 9.37
CA ILE A 215 -7.08 3.71 9.98
C ILE A 215 -5.64 3.29 9.69
N GLU A 216 -4.89 4.18 9.06
CA GLU A 216 -3.46 4.03 8.82
C GLU A 216 -2.63 4.74 9.88
N ASP A 217 -2.98 5.99 10.20
CA ASP A 217 -2.30 6.77 11.22
C ASP A 217 -3.26 7.68 11.98
N VAL A 218 -2.84 8.16 13.16
CA VAL A 218 -3.64 9.00 14.04
C VAL A 218 -2.81 10.16 14.55
N PHE A 219 -3.32 11.37 14.33
CA PHE A 219 -2.68 12.61 14.75
C PHE A 219 -3.57 13.39 15.71
N SER A 220 -2.96 14.14 16.63
CA SER A 220 -3.64 15.15 17.40
C SER A 220 -3.25 16.54 16.87
N ILE A 221 -4.25 17.35 16.53
CA ILE A 221 -4.02 18.71 16.07
C ILE A 221 -4.52 19.67 17.16
N THR A 222 -3.61 20.48 17.71
CA THR A 222 -3.93 21.45 18.75
C THR A 222 -5.07 22.37 18.32
N GLY A 223 -6.14 22.42 19.12
CA GLY A 223 -7.33 23.23 18.86
C GLY A 223 -8.32 22.65 17.83
N ARG A 224 -8.04 21.49 17.25
CA ARG A 224 -8.93 20.84 16.26
C ARG A 224 -9.36 19.42 16.65
N GLY A 225 -8.60 18.73 17.51
CA GLY A 225 -8.87 17.39 17.98
C GLY A 225 -8.08 16.30 17.26
N THR A 226 -8.60 15.10 17.31
CA THR A 226 -7.99 13.90 16.72
C THR A 226 -8.34 13.77 15.25
N VAL A 227 -7.33 13.47 14.44
CA VAL A 227 -7.45 13.18 13.01
C VAL A 227 -6.99 11.75 12.77
N ALA A 228 -7.85 10.94 12.17
CA ALA A 228 -7.50 9.62 11.67
C ALA A 228 -7.31 9.69 10.16
N THR A 229 -6.21 9.15 9.66
CA THR A 229 -5.93 9.09 8.22
C THR A 229 -6.05 7.68 7.68
N GLY A 230 -6.38 7.58 6.41
CA GLY A 230 -6.47 6.33 5.67
C GLY A 230 -7.05 6.52 4.28
N ARG A 231 -7.01 5.46 3.48
CA ARG A 231 -7.73 5.42 2.21
C ARG A 231 -9.18 5.03 2.45
N ILE A 232 -10.12 5.78 1.91
CA ILE A 232 -11.53 5.38 1.90
C ILE A 232 -11.69 4.16 0.98
N GLU A 233 -12.02 3.01 1.57
CA GLU A 233 -12.16 1.74 0.86
C GLU A 233 -13.48 1.69 0.08
N THR A 234 -14.58 2.10 0.72
CA THR A 234 -15.91 2.13 0.11
C THR A 234 -16.73 3.33 0.61
N GLY A 235 -17.74 3.68 -0.16
CA GLY A 235 -18.76 4.67 0.22
C GLY A 235 -18.32 6.12 0.08
N ILE A 236 -19.11 6.96 0.73
CA ILE A 236 -18.97 8.42 0.75
C ILE A 236 -19.11 8.90 2.19
N ILE A 237 -18.39 9.95 2.57
CA ILE A 237 -18.44 10.59 3.89
C ILE A 237 -18.54 12.11 3.77
N HIS A 238 -19.39 12.71 4.58
CA HIS A 238 -19.56 14.16 4.68
C HIS A 238 -19.20 14.66 6.08
N THR A 239 -18.89 15.92 6.17
CA THR A 239 -18.83 16.61 7.46
C THR A 239 -20.22 16.59 8.10
N GLY A 240 -20.30 16.14 9.34
CA GLY A 240 -21.56 15.96 10.09
C GLY A 240 -22.02 14.51 10.18
N ASP A 241 -21.49 13.61 9.37
CA ASP A 241 -21.89 12.21 9.38
C ASP A 241 -21.45 11.50 10.68
N PRO A 242 -22.35 10.70 11.28
CA PRO A 242 -22.00 9.83 12.39
C PRO A 242 -21.20 8.63 11.90
N VAL A 243 -20.23 8.18 12.71
CA VAL A 243 -19.39 7.02 12.41
C VAL A 243 -19.20 6.14 13.63
N ASP A 244 -19.02 4.83 13.39
CA ASP A 244 -18.53 3.86 14.35
C ASP A 244 -17.02 3.63 14.10
N ILE A 245 -16.24 3.46 15.18
CA ILE A 245 -14.83 3.08 15.11
C ILE A 245 -14.70 1.72 15.77
N ILE A 246 -14.13 0.74 15.04
CA ILE A 246 -14.25 -0.68 15.38
C ILE A 246 -12.94 -1.42 15.12
N GLY A 247 -12.66 -2.41 15.95
CA GLY A 247 -11.59 -3.39 15.73
C GLY A 247 -10.52 -3.39 16.81
N MET A 248 -9.55 -4.28 16.65
CA MET A 248 -8.38 -4.47 17.54
C MET A 248 -8.74 -4.84 18.99
N GLY A 249 -9.89 -5.51 19.19
CA GLY A 249 -10.36 -5.94 20.51
C GLY A 249 -10.78 -4.80 21.45
N ALA A 250 -10.88 -3.57 20.94
CA ALA A 250 -11.37 -2.42 21.68
C ALA A 250 -12.89 -2.34 21.65
N GLU A 251 -13.48 -1.66 22.66
CA GLU A 251 -14.89 -1.32 22.64
C GLU A 251 -15.20 -0.43 21.42
N LYS A 252 -16.40 -0.62 20.87
CA LYS A 252 -16.86 0.19 19.76
C LYS A 252 -17.06 1.64 20.20
N LEU A 253 -16.37 2.56 19.53
CA LEU A 253 -16.51 3.99 19.76
C LEU A 253 -17.47 4.59 18.74
N LYS A 254 -18.14 5.67 19.13
CA LYS A 254 -19.01 6.46 18.26
C LYS A 254 -18.48 7.88 18.16
N SER A 255 -18.47 8.43 16.96
CA SER A 255 -18.05 9.79 16.72
C SER A 255 -18.87 10.46 15.62
N VAL A 256 -18.58 11.74 15.38
CA VAL A 256 -19.08 12.51 14.25
C VAL A 256 -17.90 13.12 13.53
N VAL A 257 -17.87 13.00 12.22
CA VAL A 257 -16.85 13.63 11.37
C VAL A 257 -17.07 15.14 11.36
N THR A 258 -16.12 15.91 11.85
CA THR A 258 -16.19 17.38 11.90
C THR A 258 -15.44 18.07 10.75
N GLY A 259 -14.71 17.32 9.96
CA GLY A 259 -14.03 17.78 8.75
C GLY A 259 -13.40 16.63 8.00
N VAL A 260 -13.33 16.80 6.69
CA VAL A 260 -12.64 15.88 5.77
C VAL A 260 -11.55 16.64 5.04
N GLU A 261 -10.34 16.13 5.04
CA GLU A 261 -9.17 16.77 4.43
C GLU A 261 -8.36 15.77 3.62
N MET A 262 -7.75 16.22 2.54
CA MET A 262 -6.76 15.48 1.77
C MET A 262 -5.60 16.41 1.43
N PHE A 263 -4.35 16.01 1.74
CA PHE A 263 -3.15 16.84 1.54
C PHE A 263 -3.28 18.26 2.12
N ARG A 264 -3.85 18.38 3.34
CA ARG A 264 -4.11 19.65 4.05
C ARG A 264 -5.14 20.56 3.39
N LYS A 265 -5.79 20.15 2.29
CA LYS A 265 -6.88 20.84 1.62
C LYS A 265 -8.23 20.29 2.11
N ILE A 266 -9.25 21.15 2.16
CA ILE A 266 -10.58 20.75 2.60
C ILE A 266 -11.28 19.99 1.47
N LEU A 267 -11.90 18.86 1.81
CA LEU A 267 -12.83 18.15 0.97
C LEU A 267 -14.27 18.44 1.43
N ASP A 268 -15.15 18.81 0.50
CA ASP A 268 -16.58 18.90 0.80
C ASP A 268 -17.16 17.49 1.04
N VAL A 269 -16.64 16.50 0.32
CA VAL A 269 -17.04 15.09 0.36
C VAL A 269 -15.81 14.21 0.24
N GLY A 270 -15.67 13.23 1.13
CA GLY A 270 -14.70 12.13 0.96
C GLY A 270 -15.34 10.96 0.23
N GLU A 271 -14.67 10.41 -0.77
CA GLU A 271 -15.20 9.33 -1.62
C GLU A 271 -14.26 8.14 -1.65
N ALA A 272 -14.81 6.95 -1.95
CA ALA A 272 -14.01 5.75 -2.17
C ALA A 272 -12.83 6.02 -3.10
N GLY A 273 -11.62 5.71 -2.63
CA GLY A 273 -10.35 5.96 -3.30
C GLY A 273 -9.57 7.17 -2.79
N ASP A 274 -10.18 8.09 -2.02
CA ASP A 274 -9.47 9.23 -1.47
C ASP A 274 -8.58 8.82 -0.29
N ASN A 275 -7.38 9.37 -0.20
CA ASN A 275 -6.53 9.32 1.00
C ASN A 275 -6.93 10.49 1.91
N ALA A 276 -7.83 10.24 2.84
CA ALA A 276 -8.47 11.26 3.63
C ALA A 276 -7.99 11.28 5.09
N GLY A 277 -7.94 12.47 5.66
CA GLY A 277 -7.88 12.70 7.10
C GLY A 277 -9.26 13.11 7.61
N LEU A 278 -9.82 12.34 8.52
CA LEU A 278 -11.10 12.60 9.15
C LEU A 278 -10.88 13.21 10.53
N LEU A 279 -11.41 14.41 10.74
CA LEU A 279 -11.45 15.03 12.05
C LEU A 279 -12.63 14.42 12.84
N LEU A 280 -12.34 13.89 14.02
CA LEU A 280 -13.28 13.16 14.84
C LEU A 280 -13.64 13.94 16.09
N ARG A 281 -14.95 14.02 16.43
CA ARG A 281 -15.44 14.70 17.61
C ARG A 281 -15.37 13.78 18.83
N GLY A 282 -14.78 14.30 19.94
CA GLY A 282 -14.86 13.64 21.24
C GLY A 282 -14.10 12.29 21.30
N ILE A 283 -13.07 12.14 20.47
CA ILE A 283 -12.18 10.98 20.47
C ILE A 283 -10.78 11.48 20.80
N ASP A 284 -10.15 10.87 21.79
CA ASP A 284 -8.76 11.11 22.12
C ASP A 284 -7.84 10.24 21.25
N LYS A 285 -6.63 10.73 20.98
CA LYS A 285 -5.66 10.04 20.12
C LYS A 285 -5.38 8.60 20.61
N ASP A 286 -5.34 8.41 21.92
CA ASP A 286 -4.98 7.12 22.54
C ASP A 286 -6.14 6.10 22.54
N GLU A 287 -7.37 6.54 22.24
CA GLU A 287 -8.54 5.64 22.11
C GLU A 287 -8.59 4.91 20.78
N ILE A 288 -7.95 5.46 19.76
CA ILE A 288 -7.94 4.89 18.40
C ILE A 288 -6.52 4.63 17.92
N ARG A 289 -6.37 3.65 17.04
CA ARG A 289 -5.06 3.26 16.52
C ARG A 289 -5.15 2.65 15.14
N ARG A 290 -4.02 2.59 14.47
CA ARG A 290 -3.84 1.84 13.22
C ARG A 290 -4.43 0.43 13.34
N GLY A 291 -5.13 -0.01 12.30
CA GLY A 291 -5.77 -1.31 12.24
C GLY A 291 -7.24 -1.33 12.65
N MET A 292 -7.72 -0.30 13.32
CA MET A 292 -9.16 -0.05 13.45
C MET A 292 -9.75 0.43 12.13
N VAL A 293 -11.07 0.38 12.00
CA VAL A 293 -11.79 0.95 10.87
C VAL A 293 -12.79 1.99 11.34
N ILE A 294 -12.97 3.04 10.54
CA ILE A 294 -14.06 4.01 10.66
C ILE A 294 -15.10 3.61 9.63
N ALA A 295 -16.35 3.42 10.06
CA ALA A 295 -17.39 2.92 9.19
C ALA A 295 -18.75 3.60 9.47
N LYS A 296 -19.66 3.51 8.52
CA LYS A 296 -21.05 3.89 8.73
C LYS A 296 -21.62 3.10 9.92
N PRO A 297 -22.39 3.73 10.81
CA PRO A 297 -22.89 3.05 11.99
C PRO A 297 -23.63 1.75 11.66
N GLY A 298 -23.16 0.65 12.27
CA GLY A 298 -23.77 -0.68 12.13
C GLY A 298 -23.45 -1.44 10.83
N SER A 299 -22.66 -0.88 9.91
CA SER A 299 -22.37 -1.52 8.59
C SER A 299 -21.35 -2.66 8.68
N ILE A 300 -20.49 -2.67 9.69
CA ILE A 300 -19.48 -3.72 9.90
C ILE A 300 -19.41 -4.07 11.38
N LYS A 301 -19.01 -5.28 11.68
CA LYS A 301 -18.82 -5.79 13.05
C LYS A 301 -17.40 -6.34 13.24
N PRO A 302 -16.90 -6.35 14.48
CA PRO A 302 -15.66 -7.06 14.80
C PRO A 302 -15.92 -8.56 14.91
N HIS A 303 -14.97 -9.37 14.42
CA HIS A 303 -15.04 -10.83 14.42
C HIS A 303 -13.70 -11.46 14.77
N LYS A 304 -13.73 -12.66 15.32
CA LYS A 304 -12.55 -13.47 15.67
C LYS A 304 -12.42 -14.74 14.87
N LYS A 305 -13.54 -15.28 14.38
CA LYS A 305 -13.56 -16.59 13.74
C LYS A 305 -14.12 -16.51 12.34
N PHE A 306 -13.41 -17.12 11.41
CA PHE A 306 -13.84 -17.16 10.01
C PHE A 306 -13.26 -18.37 9.30
N LYS A 307 -13.87 -18.75 8.17
CA LYS A 307 -13.27 -19.64 7.18
C LYS A 307 -12.68 -18.84 6.03
N ALA A 308 -11.64 -19.37 5.44
CA ALA A 308 -10.96 -18.76 4.31
C ALA A 308 -10.45 -19.82 3.35
N GLU A 309 -10.53 -19.54 2.07
CA GLU A 309 -9.69 -20.20 1.06
C GLU A 309 -8.29 -19.61 1.13
N VAL A 310 -7.28 -20.47 1.21
CA VAL A 310 -5.88 -20.06 1.29
C VAL A 310 -5.02 -20.83 0.31
N TYR A 311 -4.01 -20.15 -0.21
CA TYR A 311 -2.90 -20.75 -0.94
C TYR A 311 -1.63 -20.61 -0.10
N ILE A 312 -0.92 -21.72 0.08
CA ILE A 312 0.34 -21.76 0.82
C ILE A 312 1.49 -21.71 -0.17
N LEU A 313 2.30 -20.66 -0.09
CA LEU A 313 3.39 -20.39 -1.03
C LEU A 313 4.46 -21.47 -0.98
N LYS A 314 4.92 -21.89 -2.17
CA LYS A 314 6.06 -22.79 -2.34
C LYS A 314 7.36 -22.11 -1.98
N LYS A 315 8.41 -22.90 -1.79
CA LYS A 315 9.77 -22.41 -1.53
C LYS A 315 10.27 -21.49 -2.67
N GLU A 316 10.01 -21.87 -3.91
CA GLU A 316 10.40 -21.11 -5.10
C GLU A 316 9.70 -19.76 -5.20
N GLU A 317 8.53 -19.62 -4.59
CA GLU A 317 7.75 -18.39 -4.47
C GLU A 317 8.16 -17.54 -3.25
N GLY A 318 9.21 -17.91 -2.54
CA GLY A 318 9.68 -17.27 -1.31
C GLY A 318 8.98 -17.74 -0.03
N GLY A 319 8.08 -18.73 -0.14
CA GLY A 319 7.29 -19.27 0.96
C GLY A 319 8.02 -20.30 1.82
N ARG A 320 7.25 -21.22 2.39
CA ARG A 320 7.75 -22.29 3.26
C ARG A 320 8.39 -23.42 2.45
N HIS A 321 9.28 -24.16 3.10
CA HIS A 321 9.85 -25.41 2.58
C HIS A 321 9.42 -26.65 3.43
N THR A 322 8.69 -26.40 4.53
CA THR A 322 8.20 -27.44 5.43
C THR A 322 6.68 -27.34 5.57
N PRO A 323 5.98 -28.47 5.77
CA PRO A 323 4.55 -28.44 6.07
C PRO A 323 4.27 -27.79 7.42
N PHE A 324 3.01 -27.42 7.65
CA PHE A 324 2.52 -27.10 8.98
C PHE A 324 1.34 -27.98 9.37
N HIS A 325 1.14 -28.11 10.67
CA HIS A 325 0.10 -28.94 11.26
C HIS A 325 -1.02 -28.11 11.86
N ASN A 326 -2.08 -28.76 12.29
CA ASN A 326 -3.17 -28.15 13.01
C ASN A 326 -2.66 -27.31 14.21
N LYS A 327 -3.35 -26.21 14.50
CA LYS A 327 -2.97 -25.20 15.53
C LYS A 327 -1.72 -24.40 15.20
N TYR A 328 -1.30 -24.35 13.95
CA TYR A 328 -0.28 -23.40 13.50
C TYR A 328 -0.73 -21.96 13.73
N ARG A 329 0.18 -21.09 14.22
CA ARG A 329 -0.13 -19.72 14.67
C ARG A 329 0.72 -18.67 13.97
N PRO A 330 0.44 -18.37 12.70
CA PRO A 330 1.09 -17.28 11.98
C PRO A 330 0.45 -15.93 12.27
N GLN A 331 1.00 -14.87 11.65
CA GLN A 331 0.40 -13.55 11.58
C GLN A 331 -0.46 -13.40 10.33
N PHE A 332 -1.64 -12.85 10.50
CA PHE A 332 -2.58 -12.53 9.43
C PHE A 332 -2.59 -11.02 9.23
N TYR A 333 -2.35 -10.58 8.00
CA TYR A 333 -2.31 -9.18 7.62
C TYR A 333 -3.59 -8.81 6.88
N PHE A 334 -4.42 -7.98 7.51
CA PHE A 334 -5.67 -7.46 6.94
C PHE A 334 -5.58 -5.95 6.84
N ARG A 335 -5.89 -5.36 5.68
CA ARG A 335 -5.88 -3.89 5.52
C ARG A 335 -4.62 -3.25 6.13
N THR A 336 -4.80 -2.48 7.21
CA THR A 336 -3.73 -1.76 7.90
C THR A 336 -3.26 -2.45 9.20
N THR A 337 -3.74 -3.66 9.51
CA THR A 337 -3.40 -4.39 10.74
C THR A 337 -2.79 -5.76 10.49
N ASP A 338 -2.07 -6.25 11.47
CA ASP A 338 -1.67 -7.64 11.61
C ASP A 338 -2.17 -8.20 12.94
N VAL A 339 -2.59 -9.45 12.93
CA VAL A 339 -3.06 -10.17 14.11
C VAL A 339 -2.65 -11.63 14.04
N THR A 340 -2.21 -12.18 15.17
CA THR A 340 -1.93 -13.60 15.28
C THR A 340 -3.24 -14.39 15.29
N GLY A 341 -3.27 -15.50 14.56
CA GLY A 341 -4.42 -16.40 14.53
C GLY A 341 -3.99 -17.87 14.54
N GLU A 342 -4.80 -18.71 15.14
CA GLU A 342 -4.65 -20.16 15.12
C GLU A 342 -5.41 -20.75 13.92
N ILE A 343 -4.73 -21.57 13.13
CA ILE A 343 -5.33 -22.31 12.02
C ILE A 343 -5.89 -23.62 12.51
N VAL A 344 -7.15 -23.85 12.20
CA VAL A 344 -7.84 -25.14 12.41
C VAL A 344 -8.05 -25.80 11.05
N LEU A 345 -7.44 -26.97 10.87
CA LEU A 345 -7.50 -27.72 9.63
C LEU A 345 -8.83 -28.51 9.52
N PRO A 346 -9.34 -28.72 8.28
CA PRO A 346 -10.52 -29.55 8.07
C PRO A 346 -10.32 -30.98 8.58
N ALA A 347 -11.42 -31.65 8.92
CA ALA A 347 -11.38 -33.05 9.35
C ALA A 347 -10.70 -33.93 8.30
N GLY A 348 -9.75 -34.75 8.73
CA GLY A 348 -8.99 -35.67 7.86
C GLY A 348 -7.74 -35.04 7.23
N VAL A 349 -7.46 -33.74 7.43
CA VAL A 349 -6.22 -33.11 7.00
C VAL A 349 -5.27 -33.02 8.21
N GLU A 350 -4.19 -33.77 8.18
CA GLU A 350 -3.19 -33.79 9.24
C GLU A 350 -2.15 -32.68 9.09
N MET A 351 -1.80 -32.33 7.87
CA MET A 351 -0.79 -31.32 7.55
C MET A 351 -1.12 -30.63 6.23
N VAL A 352 -0.54 -29.46 6.03
CA VAL A 352 -0.64 -28.65 4.81
C VAL A 352 0.75 -28.45 4.23
N MET A 353 0.90 -28.75 2.95
CA MET A 353 2.16 -28.64 2.22
C MET A 353 2.27 -27.28 1.53
N PRO A 354 3.52 -26.77 1.34
CA PRO A 354 3.74 -25.69 0.40
C PRO A 354 3.19 -26.01 -0.99
N GLY A 355 2.37 -25.11 -1.55
CA GLY A 355 1.68 -25.28 -2.83
C GLY A 355 0.23 -25.74 -2.70
N ASP A 356 -0.24 -26.06 -1.50
CA ASP A 356 -1.62 -26.49 -1.30
C ASP A 356 -2.60 -25.31 -1.37
N ASN A 357 -3.77 -25.59 -1.94
CA ASN A 357 -4.98 -24.79 -1.88
C ASN A 357 -6.01 -25.50 -1.02
N LEU A 358 -6.51 -24.84 0.01
CA LEU A 358 -7.52 -25.45 0.87
C LEU A 358 -8.35 -24.39 1.62
N THR A 359 -9.51 -24.82 2.11
CA THR A 359 -10.29 -24.00 3.06
C THR A 359 -9.82 -24.31 4.49
N ILE A 360 -9.50 -23.27 5.25
CA ILE A 360 -9.13 -23.36 6.67
C ILE A 360 -10.12 -22.59 7.52
N GLU A 361 -10.21 -22.95 8.79
CA GLU A 361 -10.83 -22.11 9.81
C GLU A 361 -9.73 -21.37 10.58
N VAL A 362 -9.96 -20.09 10.91
CA VAL A 362 -9.00 -19.24 11.60
C VAL A 362 -9.63 -18.64 12.85
N HIS A 363 -8.91 -18.75 13.98
CA HIS A 363 -9.26 -18.14 15.25
C HIS A 363 -8.23 -17.07 15.60
N LEU A 364 -8.61 -15.80 15.47
CA LEU A 364 -7.74 -14.67 15.80
C LEU A 364 -7.64 -14.45 17.31
N ILE A 365 -6.49 -13.94 17.78
CA ILE A 365 -6.32 -13.57 19.20
C ILE A 365 -7.08 -12.30 19.58
N ALA A 366 -7.36 -11.42 18.62
CA ALA A 366 -8.11 -10.18 18.81
C ALA A 366 -9.20 -10.04 17.73
N GLU A 367 -10.30 -9.40 18.07
CA GLU A 367 -11.34 -9.08 17.11
C GLU A 367 -10.90 -7.97 16.16
N ILE A 368 -11.16 -8.17 14.88
CA ILE A 368 -10.93 -7.17 13.85
C ILE A 368 -12.18 -6.98 13.00
N ALA A 369 -12.29 -5.85 12.33
CA ALA A 369 -13.38 -5.59 11.39
C ALA A 369 -13.22 -6.50 10.16
N LEU A 370 -14.05 -7.52 10.05
CA LEU A 370 -14.06 -8.49 8.95
C LEU A 370 -15.30 -8.34 8.08
N ASN A 371 -15.15 -8.61 6.81
CA ASN A 371 -16.25 -8.80 5.87
C ASN A 371 -15.92 -9.94 4.90
N MET A 372 -16.94 -10.45 4.25
CA MET A 372 -16.81 -11.47 3.21
C MET A 372 -15.91 -10.96 2.07
N ASN A 373 -15.15 -11.87 1.50
CA ASN A 373 -14.20 -11.62 0.41
C ASN A 373 -13.00 -10.72 0.77
N LEU A 374 -12.80 -10.43 2.06
CA LEU A 374 -11.61 -9.70 2.50
C LEU A 374 -10.35 -10.54 2.27
N ARG A 375 -9.40 -10.01 1.51
CA ARG A 375 -8.11 -10.65 1.26
C ARG A 375 -7.15 -10.40 2.42
N PHE A 376 -6.23 -11.34 2.62
CA PHE A 376 -5.19 -11.23 3.62
C PHE A 376 -3.93 -12.00 3.22
N ALA A 377 -2.80 -11.59 3.78
CA ALA A 377 -1.55 -12.31 3.71
C ALA A 377 -1.29 -13.07 5.02
N ILE A 378 -0.64 -14.24 4.91
CA ILE A 378 -0.18 -15.05 6.04
C ILE A 378 1.33 -14.93 6.11
N ARG A 379 1.87 -14.56 7.29
CA ARG A 379 3.30 -14.34 7.48
C ARG A 379 3.84 -15.07 8.70
N GLU A 380 5.09 -15.53 8.59
CA GLU A 380 5.84 -16.18 9.66
C GLU A 380 7.31 -15.77 9.58
N GLY A 381 7.91 -15.37 10.71
CA GLY A 381 9.35 -15.08 10.79
C GLY A 381 9.84 -14.06 9.78
N GLY A 382 9.03 -13.02 9.47
CA GLY A 382 9.37 -11.99 8.49
C GLY A 382 9.13 -12.37 7.03
N ARG A 383 8.59 -13.57 6.73
CA ARG A 383 8.31 -14.04 5.37
C ARG A 383 6.81 -14.20 5.14
N THR A 384 6.38 -13.94 3.91
CA THR A 384 5.03 -14.29 3.47
C THR A 384 5.01 -15.78 3.14
N VAL A 385 4.10 -16.51 3.80
CA VAL A 385 3.99 -17.96 3.67
C VAL A 385 2.68 -18.40 3.01
N GLY A 386 1.75 -17.49 2.83
CA GLY A 386 0.49 -17.76 2.16
C GLY A 386 -0.35 -16.51 1.97
N ALA A 387 -1.43 -16.66 1.25
CA ALA A 387 -2.47 -15.65 1.07
C ALA A 387 -3.83 -16.32 1.07
N GLY A 388 -4.87 -15.55 1.39
CA GLY A 388 -6.22 -16.08 1.41
C GLY A 388 -7.29 -15.02 1.32
N GLN A 389 -8.52 -15.49 1.28
CA GLN A 389 -9.72 -14.68 1.22
C GLN A 389 -10.78 -15.24 2.16
N VAL A 390 -11.43 -14.36 2.93
CA VAL A 390 -12.52 -14.73 3.84
C VAL A 390 -13.73 -15.24 3.05
N THR A 391 -14.18 -16.45 3.34
CA THR A 391 -15.33 -17.07 2.67
C THR A 391 -16.57 -17.22 3.56
N GLU A 392 -16.39 -17.23 4.88
CA GLU A 392 -17.48 -17.35 5.85
C GLU A 392 -17.05 -16.73 7.19
N ILE A 393 -17.94 -15.99 7.85
CA ILE A 393 -17.76 -15.46 9.21
C ILE A 393 -18.54 -16.38 10.16
N LEU A 394 -17.91 -16.78 11.28
CA LEU A 394 -18.41 -17.83 12.17
C LEU A 394 -18.95 -17.34 13.52
N ASP A 395 -18.71 -16.07 13.90
CA ASP A 395 -19.11 -15.47 15.19
C ASP A 395 -19.86 -14.14 15.05
#